data_2c056397421624ea523a775a79e17459
#
_entry.id   2c056397421624ea523a775a79e17459
#
_cell.length_a   1.000
_cell.length_b   1.000
_cell.length_c   1.000
_cell.angle_alpha   90.00
_cell.angle_beta   90.00
_cell.angle_gamma   90.00
#
_symmetry.space_group_name_H-M   'P 1'
#
loop_
_entity.id
_entity.type
_entity.pdbx_description
1 polymer ?
#
loop_
_entity_poly.entity_id
_entity_poly.type
_entity_poly.pdbx_seq_one_letter_code
_entity_poly.pdbx_strand_id
1 'polypeptide(L)'
;GLVGSEMCIRDSIYGVLFIVVENWNKGRRPVITTVAEIGYNSAIIIGLFQLLAAIVPGTSRSGATILGALLIGISRGVAAEYTFYLAIPVMLGASLLKIIKGGFGFGVMGTVTLTVGMVVAFVVSLFVIKFLLGYIRKHDFKAFGYYRIVLGVIVLLYFFISGAQAV
;
A
#
# COMPACT_ATOMS: atom_id res chain seq x y z
N GLY A 1 13.45 13.15 -11.12
CA GLY A 1 14.49 13.39 -10.17
C GLY A 1 14.02 13.58 -8.74
N LEU A 2 13.66 14.79 -8.36
CA LEU A 2 13.22 15.13 -7.00
C LEU A 2 12.06 14.26 -6.51
N VAL A 3 11.11 13.94 -7.36
CA VAL A 3 9.96 13.08 -7.02
C VAL A 3 10.42 11.65 -6.67
N GLY A 4 11.42 11.11 -7.35
CA GLY A 4 11.92 9.76 -7.08
C GLY A 4 12.68 9.67 -5.76
N SER A 5 13.55 10.62 -5.45
CA SER A 5 14.30 10.67 -4.18
C SER A 5 13.37 10.91 -2.98
N GLU A 6 12.38 11.81 -3.11
CA GLU A 6 11.37 12.01 -2.08
C GLU A 6 10.52 10.76 -1.81
N MET A 7 10.14 10.02 -2.85
CA MET A 7 9.44 8.75 -2.69
C MET A 7 10.27 7.74 -1.91
N CYS A 8 11.57 7.60 -2.23
CA CYS A 8 12.46 6.68 -1.53
C CYS A 8 12.66 7.05 -0.05
N ILE A 9 12.80 8.34 0.26
CA ILE A 9 12.92 8.82 1.64
C ILE A 9 11.63 8.50 2.40
N ARG A 10 10.46 8.79 1.82
CA ARG A 10 9.17 8.50 2.45
C ARG A 10 8.92 7.01 2.63
N ASP A 11 9.26 6.18 1.66
CA ASP A 11 9.18 4.73 1.80
C ASP A 11 10.10 4.20 2.91
N SER A 12 11.29 4.76 3.07
CA SER A 12 12.19 4.44 4.18
C SER A 12 11.61 4.84 5.53
N ILE A 13 10.96 6.03 5.62
CA ILE A 13 10.26 6.48 6.84
C ILE A 13 9.14 5.49 7.20
N TYR A 14 8.32 5.06 6.23
CA TYR A 14 7.30 4.04 6.47
C TYR A 14 7.90 2.70 6.88
N GLY A 15 9.04 2.30 6.32
CA GLY A 15 9.78 1.12 6.74
C GLY A 15 10.16 1.18 8.22
N VAL A 16 10.70 2.31 8.68
CA VAL A 16 11.03 2.54 10.10
C VAL A 16 9.77 2.55 10.96
N LEU A 17 8.70 3.23 10.54
CA LEU A 17 7.43 3.27 11.27
C LEU A 17 6.83 1.85 11.44
N PHE A 18 6.89 1.00 10.41
CA PHE A 18 6.47 -0.39 10.55
C PHE A 18 7.26 -1.14 11.61
N ILE A 19 8.58 -0.98 11.66
CA ILE A 19 9.43 -1.62 12.65
C ILE A 19 9.10 -1.11 14.07
N VAL A 20 8.91 0.19 14.22
CA VAL A 20 8.58 0.82 15.53
C VAL A 20 7.21 0.35 16.01
N VAL A 21 6.18 0.42 15.17
CA VAL A 21 4.81 0.00 15.53
C VAL A 21 4.76 -1.50 15.82
N GLU A 22 5.47 -2.30 15.04
CA GLU A 22 5.58 -3.74 15.26
C GLU A 22 6.26 -4.08 16.59
N ASN A 23 7.33 -3.35 16.95
CA ASN A 23 8.00 -3.51 18.25
C ASN A 23 7.11 -3.06 19.40
N TRP A 24 6.36 -1.98 19.22
CA TRP A 24 5.42 -1.48 20.24
C TRP A 24 4.26 -2.46 20.48
N ASN A 25 3.77 -3.10 19.42
CA ASN A 25 2.73 -4.12 19.52
C ASN A 25 3.24 -5.50 19.96
N LYS A 26 4.56 -5.65 20.11
CA LYS A 26 5.17 -6.90 20.57
C LYS A 26 4.72 -7.22 22.01
N GLY A 27 3.98 -8.32 22.16
CA GLY A 27 3.41 -8.73 23.44
C GLY A 27 2.00 -8.21 23.73
N ARG A 28 1.45 -7.32 22.92
CA ARG A 28 0.04 -6.93 23.02
C ARG A 28 -0.85 -7.92 22.27
N ARG A 29 -1.95 -8.32 22.88
CA ARG A 29 -2.97 -9.12 22.19
C ARG A 29 -3.80 -8.18 21.32
N PRO A 30 -4.01 -8.50 20.04
CA PRO A 30 -4.89 -7.71 19.20
C PRO A 30 -6.32 -7.71 19.76
N VAL A 31 -6.96 -6.56 19.73
CA VAL A 31 -8.34 -6.38 20.20
C VAL A 31 -9.32 -6.83 19.14
N ILE A 32 -9.00 -6.60 17.85
CA ILE A 32 -9.83 -6.92 16.71
C ILE A 32 -9.13 -8.01 15.90
N THR A 33 -9.77 -9.17 15.81
CA THR A 33 -9.22 -10.37 15.18
C THR A 33 -9.96 -10.81 13.92
N THR A 34 -11.11 -10.22 13.66
CA THR A 34 -11.91 -10.45 12.45
C THR A 34 -12.34 -9.13 11.79
N VAL A 35 -12.52 -9.15 10.47
CA VAL A 35 -12.98 -7.96 9.73
C VAL A 35 -14.37 -7.52 10.19
N ALA A 36 -15.22 -8.46 10.59
CA ALA A 36 -16.58 -8.19 11.07
C ALA A 36 -16.62 -7.39 12.40
N GLU A 37 -15.56 -7.45 13.20
CA GLU A 37 -15.44 -6.71 14.46
C GLU A 37 -15.00 -5.24 14.25
N ILE A 38 -14.66 -4.85 13.03
CA ILE A 38 -14.26 -3.46 12.72
C ILE A 38 -15.50 -2.56 12.80
N GLY A 39 -15.62 -1.83 13.90
CA GLY A 39 -16.67 -0.85 14.07
C GLY A 39 -16.44 0.44 13.27
N TYR A 40 -17.47 1.27 13.17
CA TYR A 40 -17.40 2.55 12.42
C TYR A 40 -16.27 3.46 12.88
N ASN A 41 -16.01 3.56 14.18
CA ASN A 41 -14.92 4.40 14.71
C ASN A 41 -13.55 3.93 14.19
N SER A 42 -13.30 2.63 14.20
CA SER A 42 -12.06 2.05 13.67
C SER A 42 -11.94 2.29 12.16
N ALA A 43 -13.03 2.13 11.42
CA ALA A 43 -13.07 2.38 9.99
C ALA A 43 -12.78 3.85 9.65
N ILE A 44 -13.34 4.80 10.42
CA ILE A 44 -13.07 6.24 10.25
C ILE A 44 -11.60 6.54 10.51
N ILE A 45 -11.01 6.03 11.59
CA ILE A 45 -9.60 6.23 11.89
C ILE A 45 -8.71 5.72 10.75
N ILE A 46 -8.95 4.51 10.27
CA ILE A 46 -8.19 3.95 9.14
C ILE A 46 -8.37 4.80 7.87
N GLY A 47 -9.61 5.26 7.63
CA GLY A 47 -9.92 6.17 6.52
C GLY A 47 -9.17 7.50 6.61
N LEU A 48 -9.00 8.07 7.80
CA LEU A 48 -8.20 9.27 8.01
C LEU A 48 -6.72 9.03 7.69
N PHE A 49 -6.15 7.88 8.09
CA PHE A 49 -4.79 7.51 7.69
C PHE A 49 -4.64 7.36 6.17
N GLN A 50 -5.66 6.82 5.51
CA GLN A 50 -5.68 6.75 4.04
C GLN A 50 -5.76 8.14 3.40
N LEU A 51 -6.56 9.04 3.97
CA LEU A 51 -6.67 10.41 3.49
C LEU A 51 -5.35 11.16 3.62
N LEU A 52 -4.66 11.04 4.76
CA LEU A 52 -3.32 11.60 4.94
C LEU A 52 -2.35 11.08 3.85
N ALA A 53 -2.41 9.79 3.53
CA ALA A 53 -1.60 9.22 2.47
C ALA A 53 -1.99 9.71 1.06
N ALA A 54 -3.23 10.11 0.85
CA ALA A 54 -3.68 10.67 -0.42
C ALA A 54 -3.24 12.12 -0.61
N ILE A 55 -3.17 12.91 0.48
CA ILE A 55 -2.74 14.32 0.45
C ILE A 55 -1.22 14.42 0.27
N VAL A 56 -0.46 13.52 0.87
CA VAL A 56 1.02 13.53 0.80
C VAL A 56 1.48 12.66 -0.38
N PRO A 57 1.91 13.25 -1.51
CA PRO A 57 2.33 12.47 -2.68
C PRO A 57 3.52 11.57 -2.35
N GLY A 58 3.55 10.37 -2.95
CA GLY A 58 4.60 9.37 -2.69
C GLY A 58 4.43 8.55 -1.40
N THR A 59 3.37 8.81 -0.63
CA THR A 59 3.04 8.02 0.55
C THR A 59 2.34 6.72 0.14
N SER A 60 2.80 5.59 0.67
CA SER A 60 2.14 4.30 0.44
C SER A 60 0.76 4.28 1.13
N ARG A 61 -0.33 4.32 0.34
CA ARG A 61 -1.70 4.26 0.88
C ARG A 61 -1.94 3.01 1.73
N SER A 62 -1.54 1.85 1.22
CA SER A 62 -1.64 0.59 1.97
C SER A 62 -0.77 0.59 3.23
N GLY A 63 0.41 1.18 3.17
CA GLY A 63 1.27 1.34 4.34
C GLY A 63 0.61 2.17 5.44
N ALA A 64 0.05 3.32 5.10
CA ALA A 64 -0.63 4.19 6.06
C ALA A 64 -1.88 3.53 6.67
N THR A 65 -2.71 2.88 5.86
CA THR A 65 -3.91 2.17 6.35
C THR A 65 -3.56 1.01 7.28
N ILE A 66 -2.54 0.21 6.95
CA ILE A 66 -2.08 -0.88 7.80
C ILE A 66 -1.50 -0.34 9.11
N LEU A 67 -0.67 0.71 9.06
CA LEU A 67 -0.13 1.35 10.28
C LEU A 67 -1.25 1.88 11.17
N GLY A 68 -2.23 2.59 10.61
CA GLY A 68 -3.40 3.07 11.34
C GLY A 68 -4.17 1.95 12.01
N ALA A 69 -4.39 0.84 11.30
CA ALA A 69 -5.07 -0.33 11.85
C ALA A 69 -4.28 -1.00 12.98
N LEU A 70 -2.96 -1.14 12.84
CA LEU A 70 -2.10 -1.71 13.88
C LEU A 70 -2.05 -0.84 15.14
N LEU A 71 -2.05 0.49 15.00
CA LEU A 71 -2.04 1.43 16.13
C LEU A 71 -3.29 1.31 17.01
N ILE A 72 -4.44 1.03 16.41
CA ILE A 72 -5.71 0.84 17.14
C ILE A 72 -5.93 -0.60 17.61
N GLY A 73 -4.92 -1.48 17.48
CA GLY A 73 -4.95 -2.84 18.01
C GLY A 73 -5.61 -3.88 17.11
N ILE A 74 -5.74 -3.62 15.82
CA ILE A 74 -6.22 -4.61 14.84
C ILE A 74 -5.11 -5.61 14.54
N SER A 75 -5.45 -6.89 14.40
CA SER A 75 -4.49 -7.94 14.07
C SER A 75 -3.90 -7.73 12.67
N ARG A 76 -2.65 -8.17 12.45
CA ARG A 76 -1.90 -8.00 11.20
C ARG A 76 -2.66 -8.50 9.98
N GLY A 77 -3.21 -9.71 10.06
CA GLY A 77 -3.95 -10.32 8.97
C GLY A 77 -5.21 -9.53 8.61
N VAL A 78 -5.96 -9.09 9.63
CA VAL A 78 -7.18 -8.30 9.46
C VAL A 78 -6.86 -6.90 8.93
N ALA A 79 -5.79 -6.25 9.40
CA ALA A 79 -5.35 -4.96 8.90
C ALA A 79 -5.01 -5.00 7.40
N ALA A 80 -4.27 -6.04 6.97
CA ALA A 80 -3.97 -6.24 5.56
C ALA A 80 -5.22 -6.55 4.74
N GLU A 81 -6.06 -7.47 5.20
CA GLU A 81 -7.30 -7.85 4.53
C GLU A 81 -8.26 -6.67 4.38
N TYR A 82 -8.47 -5.90 5.43
CA TYR A 82 -9.30 -4.70 5.40
C TYR A 82 -8.76 -3.63 4.44
N THR A 83 -7.44 -3.47 4.38
CA THR A 83 -6.79 -2.55 3.44
C THR A 83 -7.09 -2.93 1.97
N PHE A 84 -7.16 -4.21 1.64
CA PHE A 84 -7.57 -4.67 0.31
C PHE A 84 -9.04 -4.36 0.04
N TYR A 85 -9.95 -4.59 1.00
CA TYR A 85 -11.35 -4.21 0.83
C TYR A 85 -11.52 -2.71 0.62
N LEU A 86 -10.78 -1.89 1.36
CA LEU A 86 -10.82 -0.44 1.24
C LEU A 86 -10.25 0.05 -0.10
N ALA A 87 -9.32 -0.69 -0.70
CA ALA A 87 -8.75 -0.36 -2.01
C ALA A 87 -9.76 -0.50 -3.15
N ILE A 88 -10.72 -1.43 -3.05
CA ILE A 88 -11.69 -1.71 -4.12
C ILE A 88 -12.51 -0.46 -4.49
N PRO A 89 -13.26 0.19 -3.58
CA PRO A 89 -14.07 1.36 -3.93
C PRO A 89 -13.21 2.54 -4.38
N VAL A 90 -12.02 2.72 -3.80
CA VAL A 90 -11.11 3.82 -4.15
C VAL A 90 -10.56 3.64 -5.57
N MET A 91 -10.11 2.41 -5.92
CA MET A 91 -9.61 2.12 -7.26
C MET A 91 -10.70 2.19 -8.33
N LEU A 92 -11.90 1.70 -8.02
CA LEU A 92 -13.05 1.84 -8.91
C LEU A 92 -13.40 3.30 -9.16
N GLY A 93 -13.47 4.13 -8.10
CA GLY A 93 -13.73 5.56 -8.23
C GLY A 93 -12.67 6.29 -9.05
N ALA A 94 -11.39 6.01 -8.79
CA ALA A 94 -10.28 6.60 -9.55
C ALA A 94 -10.30 6.19 -11.03
N SER A 95 -10.60 4.93 -11.32
CA SER A 95 -10.72 4.42 -12.70
C SER A 95 -11.90 5.06 -13.42
N LEU A 96 -13.05 5.16 -12.76
CA LEU A 96 -14.24 5.80 -13.31
C LEU A 96 -13.99 7.27 -13.64
N LEU A 97 -13.35 8.01 -12.73
CA LEU A 97 -12.98 9.41 -12.97
C LEU A 97 -12.04 9.56 -14.16
N LYS A 98 -11.07 8.66 -14.33
CA LYS A 98 -10.17 8.68 -15.49
C LYS A 98 -10.92 8.42 -16.81
N ILE A 99 -11.86 7.49 -16.80
CA ILE A 99 -12.69 7.19 -17.98
C ILE A 99 -13.56 8.39 -18.35
N ILE A 100 -14.21 9.01 -17.37
CA ILE A 100 -15.07 10.19 -17.60
C ILE A 100 -14.27 11.38 -18.12
N LYS A 101 -13.07 11.63 -17.59
CA LYS A 101 -12.22 12.77 -17.99
C LYS A 101 -11.45 12.53 -19.28
N GLY A 102 -11.01 11.30 -19.54
CA GLY A 102 -10.15 10.94 -20.66
C GLY A 102 -10.89 10.39 -21.88
N GLY A 103 -12.16 10.02 -21.73
CA GLY A 103 -12.94 9.33 -22.76
C GLY A 103 -12.41 7.92 -23.09
N PHE A 104 -13.16 7.20 -23.92
CA PHE A 104 -12.75 5.89 -24.49
C PHE A 104 -11.93 6.06 -25.81
N GLY A 105 -11.12 7.08 -25.92
CA GLY A 105 -10.31 7.37 -27.11
C GLY A 105 -9.21 6.36 -27.45
N PHE A 106 -9.27 5.17 -26.87
CA PHE A 106 -8.34 4.08 -27.19
C PHE A 106 -8.77 3.47 -28.52
N GLY A 107 -7.93 3.56 -29.56
CA GLY A 107 -8.14 2.78 -30.79
C GLY A 107 -8.22 1.27 -30.48
N VAL A 108 -8.59 0.47 -31.47
CA VAL A 108 -8.77 -1.00 -31.28
C VAL A 108 -7.56 -1.65 -30.60
N MET A 109 -6.35 -1.28 -30.98
CA MET A 109 -5.12 -1.81 -30.38
C MET A 109 -5.00 -1.43 -28.90
N GLY A 110 -5.36 -0.20 -28.52
CA GLY A 110 -5.34 0.25 -27.13
C GLY A 110 -6.36 -0.51 -26.27
N THR A 111 -7.54 -0.77 -26.80
CA THR A 111 -8.58 -1.55 -26.10
C THR A 111 -8.14 -3.00 -25.89
N VAL A 112 -7.54 -3.64 -26.90
CA VAL A 112 -7.00 -5.00 -26.76
C VAL A 112 -5.89 -5.05 -25.70
N THR A 113 -4.95 -4.13 -25.77
CA THR A 113 -3.85 -4.05 -24.78
C THR A 113 -4.37 -3.86 -23.36
N LEU A 114 -5.36 -2.97 -23.16
CA LEU A 114 -5.99 -2.73 -21.88
C LEU A 114 -6.69 -3.99 -21.35
N THR A 115 -7.47 -4.66 -22.19
CA THR A 115 -8.20 -5.87 -21.81
C THR A 115 -7.26 -7.00 -21.41
N VAL A 116 -6.24 -7.27 -22.23
CA VAL A 116 -5.23 -8.29 -21.92
C VAL A 116 -4.50 -7.94 -20.62
N GLY A 117 -4.09 -6.68 -20.46
CA GLY A 117 -3.45 -6.21 -19.23
C GLY A 117 -4.32 -6.41 -17.98
N MET A 118 -5.63 -6.10 -18.07
CA MET A 118 -6.59 -6.30 -16.99
C MET A 118 -6.74 -7.77 -16.62
N VAL A 119 -6.88 -8.66 -17.59
CA VAL A 119 -7.03 -10.11 -17.36
C VAL A 119 -5.77 -10.66 -16.69
N VAL A 120 -4.59 -10.36 -17.23
CA VAL A 120 -3.31 -10.80 -16.66
C VAL A 120 -3.13 -10.27 -15.24
N ALA A 121 -3.37 -8.98 -15.02
CA ALA A 121 -3.28 -8.36 -13.70
C ALA A 121 -4.25 -9.01 -12.70
N PHE A 122 -5.48 -9.31 -13.12
CA PHE A 122 -6.47 -9.97 -12.27
C PHE A 122 -6.00 -11.36 -11.83
N VAL A 123 -5.58 -12.20 -12.79
CA VAL A 123 -5.11 -13.57 -12.50
C VAL A 123 -3.89 -13.54 -11.57
N VAL A 124 -2.89 -12.72 -11.90
CA VAL A 124 -1.67 -12.60 -11.06
C VAL A 124 -2.03 -12.11 -9.65
N SER A 125 -2.92 -11.11 -9.54
CA SER A 125 -3.34 -10.56 -8.25
C SER A 125 -4.01 -11.60 -7.35
N LEU A 126 -4.84 -12.49 -7.90
CA LEU A 126 -5.48 -13.56 -7.12
C LEU A 126 -4.43 -14.46 -6.42
N PHE A 127 -3.40 -14.86 -7.15
CA PHE A 127 -2.32 -15.69 -6.60
C PHE A 127 -1.48 -14.91 -5.58
N VAL A 128 -1.08 -13.70 -5.92
CA VAL A 128 -0.21 -12.85 -5.07
C VAL A 128 -0.92 -12.47 -3.77
N ILE A 129 -2.19 -12.06 -3.82
CA ILE A 129 -2.95 -11.68 -2.62
C ILE A 129 -3.14 -12.89 -1.70
N LYS A 130 -3.49 -14.05 -2.25
CA LYS A 130 -3.65 -15.29 -1.47
C LYS A 130 -2.34 -15.68 -0.78
N PHE A 131 -1.23 -15.62 -1.50
CA PHE A 131 0.10 -15.89 -0.95
C PHE A 131 0.48 -14.88 0.12
N LEU A 132 0.31 -13.59 -0.16
CA LEU A 132 0.68 -12.49 0.73
C LEU A 132 -0.11 -12.52 2.04
N LEU A 133 -1.42 -12.69 1.99
CA LEU A 133 -2.25 -12.80 3.20
C LEU A 133 -1.87 -14.03 4.03
N GLY A 134 -1.57 -15.15 3.38
CA GLY A 134 -1.07 -16.36 4.05
C GLY A 134 0.28 -16.12 4.75
N TYR A 135 1.16 -15.36 4.12
CA TYR A 135 2.45 -14.99 4.68
C TYR A 135 2.33 -14.04 5.88
N ILE A 136 1.54 -12.97 5.75
CA ILE A 136 1.35 -11.95 6.80
C ILE A 136 0.68 -12.52 8.06
N ARG A 137 -0.21 -13.50 7.92
CA ARG A 137 -0.83 -14.18 9.08
C ARG A 137 0.19 -14.94 9.94
N LYS A 138 1.33 -15.34 9.37
CA LYS A 138 2.36 -16.14 10.05
C LYS A 138 3.61 -15.35 10.43
N HIS A 139 3.86 -14.21 9.79
CA HIS A 139 5.09 -13.42 9.91
C HIS A 139 4.80 -11.97 10.27
N ASP A 140 5.83 -11.29 10.82
CA ASP A 140 5.77 -9.88 11.17
C ASP A 140 5.94 -8.97 9.95
N PHE A 141 5.38 -7.77 10.00
CA PHE A 141 5.60 -6.73 8.99
C PHE A 141 7.04 -6.19 8.96
N LYS A 142 7.89 -6.58 9.91
CA LYS A 142 9.30 -6.16 9.96
C LYS A 142 10.06 -6.51 8.68
N ALA A 143 9.79 -7.69 8.11
CA ALA A 143 10.41 -8.10 6.84
C ALA A 143 10.10 -7.09 5.71
N PHE A 144 8.87 -6.57 5.65
CA PHE A 144 8.49 -5.52 4.70
C PHE A 144 9.18 -4.18 5.01
N GLY A 145 9.34 -3.85 6.30
CA GLY A 145 10.09 -2.66 6.74
C GLY A 145 11.55 -2.72 6.28
N TYR A 146 12.24 -3.82 6.53
CA TYR A 146 13.63 -4.01 6.10
C TYR A 146 13.76 -3.99 4.56
N TYR A 147 12.88 -4.68 3.85
CA TYR A 147 12.86 -4.66 2.38
C TYR A 147 12.75 -3.23 1.83
N ARG A 148 11.84 -2.41 2.37
CA ARG A 148 11.66 -1.02 1.95
C ARG A 148 12.89 -0.16 2.23
N ILE A 149 13.53 -0.33 3.39
CA ILE A 149 14.75 0.42 3.75
C ILE A 149 15.88 0.04 2.78
N VAL A 150 16.10 -1.25 2.56
CA VAL A 150 17.16 -1.73 1.65
C VAL A 150 16.92 -1.22 0.23
N LEU A 151 15.68 -1.33 -0.26
CA LEU A 151 15.32 -0.84 -1.59
C LEU A 151 15.51 0.68 -1.69
N GLY A 152 15.08 1.44 -0.68
CA GLY A 152 15.27 2.88 -0.62
C GLY A 152 16.74 3.29 -0.66
N VAL A 153 17.60 2.60 0.10
CA VAL A 153 19.04 2.83 0.09
C VAL A 153 19.66 2.51 -1.27
N ILE A 154 19.30 1.37 -1.88
CA ILE A 154 19.81 0.99 -3.21
C ILE A 154 19.44 2.04 -4.26
N VAL A 155 18.19 2.50 -4.27
CA VAL A 155 17.72 3.50 -5.23
C VAL A 155 18.41 4.85 -4.99
N LEU A 156 18.56 5.29 -3.76
CA LEU A 156 19.29 6.53 -3.44
C LEU A 156 20.75 6.44 -3.87
N LEU A 157 21.42 5.32 -3.61
CA LEU A 157 22.80 5.09 -4.07
C LEU A 157 22.88 5.10 -5.60
N TYR A 158 21.93 4.47 -6.28
CA TYR A 158 21.86 4.50 -7.74
C TYR A 158 21.76 5.93 -8.28
N PHE A 159 20.88 6.76 -7.74
CA PHE A 159 20.74 8.17 -8.14
C PHE A 159 22.01 8.99 -7.83
N PHE A 160 22.67 8.71 -6.69
CA PHE A 160 23.89 9.40 -6.30
C PHE A 160 25.07 9.05 -7.22
N ILE A 161 25.23 7.77 -7.55
CA ILE A 161 26.32 7.26 -8.40
C ILE A 161 26.08 7.60 -9.87
N SER A 162 24.82 7.48 -10.34
CA SER A 162 24.46 7.70 -11.75
C SER A 162 24.56 9.17 -12.17
N GLY A 163 24.81 10.10 -11.25
CA GLY A 163 24.86 11.54 -11.57
C GLY A 163 23.56 12.03 -12.24
N ALA A 164 22.50 11.24 -12.18
CA ALA A 164 21.20 11.56 -12.72
C ALA A 164 20.62 12.74 -11.94
N GLN A 165 21.16 13.93 -12.26
CA GLN A 165 20.58 15.17 -11.80
C GLN A 165 19.12 15.15 -12.24
N ALA A 166 18.30 15.36 -11.27
CA ALA A 166 16.89 15.56 -11.40
C ALA A 166 16.62 16.66 -12.42
N VAL A 167 16.14 16.31 -13.60
CA VAL A 167 15.42 17.20 -14.47
C VAL A 167 13.94 17.11 -14.12
#